data_c561a37f43c18f2fa399266c0e4c75c0
#
_entry.id   c561a37f43c18f2fa399266c0e4c75c0
#
_cell.length_a   1.000
_cell.length_b   1.000
_cell.length_c   1.000
_cell.angle_alpha   90.00
_cell.angle_beta   90.00
_cell.angle_gamma   90.00
#
_symmetry.space_group_name_H-M   'P 1'
#
loop_
_entity.id
_entity.type
_entity.pdbx_description
1 polymer ?
#
loop_
_entity_poly.entity_id
_entity_poly.type
_entity_poly.pdbx_seq_one_letter_code
_entity_poly.pdbx_strand_id
1 'polypeptide(L)'
;EHYDVVYGWPGDDEKADKPEQCIFTREFGENVDDWYAHNNNNRASRSWGERPLLIQALSLAKSYDEMYRTTGQFIGGTQWHPFDHQRGYHPDPYWGGIYDAFRQKKYAYEMFRSQSPASLRHPLAECGPMVFIAHEMSQFSDKDVVIFSNCDSIRLSIYDGTKSWTQPVVHAKGHMPNAPVVFENVWDFWEARGYSYTQKNWQKVNMVAEGIINGKVVCTQKKMPSRRSTKLRLYADTQKVNLVADGSDFIVIVAEVTDDSGNVRRLAKENIVFTVEG
;
A
#
# COMPACT_ATOMS: atom_id res chain seq x y z
N GLU A 1 16.66 -3.69 38.32
CA GLU A 1 15.96 -4.44 37.29
C GLU A 1 16.77 -4.36 35.99
N HIS A 2 17.02 -5.53 35.37
CA HIS A 2 17.81 -5.59 34.16
C HIS A 2 16.88 -5.84 32.97
N TYR A 3 16.69 -4.82 32.14
CA TYR A 3 16.04 -4.97 30.84
C TYR A 3 17.10 -4.95 29.75
N ASP A 4 17.02 -5.87 28.80
CA ASP A 4 17.93 -5.89 27.64
C ASP A 4 17.52 -4.87 26.59
N VAL A 5 16.23 -4.49 26.54
CA VAL A 5 15.65 -3.54 25.62
C VAL A 5 14.86 -2.48 26.37
N VAL A 6 15.11 -1.22 26.03
CA VAL A 6 14.42 -0.05 26.62
C VAL A 6 13.44 0.52 25.58
N TYR A 7 12.26 0.91 26.04
CA TYR A 7 11.32 1.65 25.21
C TYR A 7 11.79 3.09 24.98
N GLY A 8 11.91 3.47 23.74
CA GLY A 8 12.30 4.82 23.35
C GLY A 8 12.07 5.07 21.85
N TRP A 9 12.35 6.29 21.45
CA TRP A 9 12.27 6.74 20.07
C TRP A 9 13.66 6.87 19.46
N PRO A 10 13.78 7.04 18.14
CA PRO A 10 15.04 7.40 17.50
C PRO A 10 15.68 8.62 18.16
N GLY A 11 16.93 8.47 18.62
CA GLY A 11 17.68 9.53 19.28
C GLY A 11 17.57 9.57 20.81
N ASP A 12 16.80 8.67 21.44
CA ASP A 12 16.63 8.58 22.90
C ASP A 12 17.76 7.76 23.58
N ASP A 13 19.00 7.82 23.09
CA ASP A 13 20.10 7.00 23.59
C ASP A 13 20.38 7.21 25.08
N GLU A 14 20.03 8.38 25.64
CA GLU A 14 20.15 8.68 27.06
C GLU A 14 19.21 7.86 27.96
N LYS A 15 18.19 7.22 27.40
CA LYS A 15 17.28 6.32 28.13
C LYS A 15 17.90 4.95 28.40
N ALA A 16 18.99 4.61 27.72
CA ALA A 16 19.70 3.37 27.94
C ALA A 16 20.68 3.53 29.10
N ASP A 17 20.59 2.68 30.11
CA ASP A 17 21.49 2.70 31.28
C ASP A 17 22.90 2.19 30.94
N LYS A 18 23.04 1.43 29.84
CA LYS A 18 24.28 0.78 29.42
C LYS A 18 24.45 0.82 27.91
N PRO A 19 25.72 0.87 27.42
CA PRO A 19 26.00 0.89 25.98
C PRO A 19 25.47 -0.33 25.21
N GLU A 20 25.33 -1.47 25.86
CA GLU A 20 24.83 -2.71 25.26
C GLU A 20 23.29 -2.82 25.23
N GLN A 21 22.56 -1.93 25.92
CA GLN A 21 21.11 -1.93 25.87
C GLN A 21 20.62 -1.39 24.52
N CYS A 22 19.63 -2.06 23.95
CA CYS A 22 18.98 -1.63 22.73
C CYS A 22 17.76 -0.75 23.04
N ILE A 23 17.51 0.23 22.17
CA ILE A 23 16.30 1.05 22.20
C ILE A 23 15.37 0.59 21.10
N PHE A 24 14.10 0.40 21.45
CA PHE A 24 13.07 -0.07 20.55
C PHE A 24 11.75 0.69 20.77
N THR A 25 11.12 1.18 19.72
CA THR A 25 9.78 1.76 19.84
C THR A 25 8.72 0.68 19.66
N ARG A 26 7.85 0.53 20.66
CA ARG A 26 6.76 -0.47 20.60
C ARG A 26 5.71 -0.12 19.55
N GLU A 27 5.59 1.15 19.19
CA GLU A 27 4.63 1.60 18.20
C GLU A 27 5.11 2.87 17.49
N PHE A 28 5.02 2.88 16.16
CA PHE A 28 5.25 4.05 15.33
C PHE A 28 4.12 4.19 14.29
N GLY A 29 4.07 5.32 13.61
CA GLY A 29 3.04 5.61 12.61
C GLY A 29 1.84 6.34 13.18
N GLU A 30 1.82 6.59 14.47
CA GLU A 30 0.80 7.34 15.15
C GLU A 30 1.33 8.67 15.68
N ASN A 31 1.27 9.72 14.88
CA ASN A 31 1.43 11.08 15.35
C ASN A 31 0.05 11.64 15.67
N VAL A 32 -0.40 11.52 16.92
CA VAL A 32 -1.74 11.89 17.30
C VAL A 32 -1.70 13.07 18.24
N ASP A 33 -1.92 14.24 17.71
CA ASP A 33 -2.27 15.41 18.52
C ASP A 33 -3.72 15.31 19.02
N ASP A 34 -4.56 14.60 18.29
CA ASP A 34 -5.96 14.32 18.62
C ASP A 34 -6.34 12.89 18.20
N TRP A 35 -6.70 12.08 19.19
CA TRP A 35 -7.13 10.69 19.00
C TRP A 35 -8.34 10.53 18.06
N TYR A 36 -9.12 11.58 17.91
CA TYR A 36 -10.32 11.62 17.07
C TYR A 36 -10.09 12.33 15.74
N ALA A 37 -8.89 12.86 15.50
CA ALA A 37 -8.61 13.60 14.28
C ALA A 37 -8.65 12.69 13.04
N HIS A 38 -9.54 13.02 12.13
CA HIS A 38 -9.62 12.38 10.81
C HIS A 38 -8.62 12.97 9.80
N ASN A 39 -8.02 14.10 10.11
CA ASN A 39 -7.09 14.82 9.26
C ASN A 39 -5.61 14.45 9.48
N ASN A 40 -5.35 13.41 10.25
CA ASN A 40 -4.00 12.89 10.44
C ASN A 40 -3.53 12.14 9.19
N ASN A 41 -2.32 12.43 8.71
CA ASN A 41 -1.75 11.81 7.52
C ASN A 41 -1.60 10.29 7.61
N ASN A 42 -1.48 9.75 8.82
CA ASN A 42 -1.36 8.31 9.05
C ASN A 42 -2.71 7.58 9.10
N ARG A 43 -3.81 8.30 8.92
CA ARG A 43 -5.16 7.74 8.93
C ARG A 43 -5.81 7.86 7.57
N ALA A 44 -6.22 6.75 7.01
CA ALA A 44 -6.92 6.71 5.75
C ALA A 44 -7.90 5.55 5.69
N SER A 45 -9.19 5.84 5.53
CA SER A 45 -10.15 4.82 5.13
C SER A 45 -9.99 4.49 3.65
N ARG A 46 -10.14 3.22 3.27
CA ARG A 46 -10.16 2.82 1.85
C ARG A 46 -11.26 3.52 1.05
N SER A 47 -12.35 3.91 1.70
CA SER A 47 -13.46 4.61 1.07
C SER A 47 -13.18 6.08 0.77
N TRP A 48 -12.11 6.66 1.30
CA TRP A 48 -11.79 8.09 1.06
C TRP A 48 -11.06 8.33 -0.28
N GLY A 49 -10.72 7.26 -0.99
CA GLY A 49 -10.10 7.33 -2.30
C GLY A 49 -8.58 7.32 -2.29
N GLU A 50 -8.00 7.54 -3.45
CA GLU A 50 -6.58 7.40 -3.74
C GLU A 50 -5.68 8.29 -2.88
N ARG A 51 -5.99 9.59 -2.83
CA ARG A 51 -5.10 10.58 -2.22
C ARG A 51 -4.84 10.36 -0.73
N PRO A 52 -5.83 10.12 0.14
CA PRO A 52 -5.58 9.80 1.54
C PRO A 52 -4.78 8.50 1.71
N LEU A 53 -5.01 7.49 0.90
CA LEU A 53 -4.26 6.23 0.93
C LEU A 53 -2.79 6.44 0.54
N LEU A 54 -2.52 7.29 -0.44
CA LEU A 54 -1.15 7.63 -0.85
C LEU A 54 -0.44 8.46 0.21
N ILE A 55 -1.11 9.46 0.79
CA ILE A 55 -0.58 10.30 1.86
C ILE A 55 -0.21 9.43 3.07
N GLN A 56 -1.08 8.50 3.47
CA GLN A 56 -0.78 7.54 4.56
C GLN A 56 0.48 6.72 4.26
N ALA A 57 0.56 6.14 3.07
CA ALA A 57 1.70 5.32 2.67
C ALA A 57 3.02 6.11 2.68
N LEU A 58 3.02 7.33 2.14
CA LEU A 58 4.21 8.18 2.10
C LEU A 58 4.59 8.73 3.48
N SER A 59 3.62 9.05 4.34
CA SER A 59 3.87 9.47 5.72
C SER A 59 4.52 8.34 6.54
N LEU A 60 4.00 7.11 6.40
CA LEU A 60 4.58 5.92 7.03
C LEU A 60 5.97 5.58 6.46
N ALA A 61 6.18 5.76 5.14
CA ALA A 61 7.49 5.59 4.52
C ALA A 61 8.52 6.56 5.10
N LYS A 62 8.12 7.83 5.31
CA LYS A 62 8.98 8.84 5.95
C LYS A 62 9.37 8.43 7.37
N SER A 63 8.42 8.05 8.21
CA SER A 63 8.69 7.62 9.57
C SER A 63 9.58 6.36 9.60
N TYR A 64 9.37 5.44 8.66
CA TYR A 64 10.17 4.23 8.52
C TYR A 64 11.61 4.55 8.09
N ASP A 65 11.80 5.47 7.15
CA ASP A 65 13.11 5.96 6.73
C ASP A 65 13.86 6.65 7.88
N GLU A 66 13.17 7.45 8.69
CA GLU A 66 13.75 8.11 9.88
C GLU A 66 14.34 7.10 10.85
N MET A 67 13.70 5.94 11.05
CA MET A 67 14.25 4.87 11.89
C MET A 67 15.54 4.28 11.32
N TYR A 68 15.64 4.10 9.99
CA TYR A 68 16.88 3.63 9.35
C TYR A 68 18.02 4.64 9.43
N ARG A 69 17.71 5.93 9.43
CA ARG A 69 18.70 7.03 9.51
C ARG A 69 19.24 7.23 10.91
N THR A 70 18.56 6.69 11.92
CA THR A 70 18.96 6.82 13.31
C THR A 70 20.22 5.98 13.57
N THR A 71 21.14 6.58 14.30
CA THR A 71 22.36 5.95 14.79
C THR A 71 22.24 5.68 16.29
N GLY A 72 23.24 5.02 16.88
CA GLY A 72 23.26 4.73 18.29
C GLY A 72 22.63 3.39 18.64
N GLN A 73 21.91 3.34 19.75
CA GLN A 73 21.38 2.10 20.34
C GLN A 73 19.98 1.71 19.82
N PHE A 74 19.37 2.53 18.97
CA PHE A 74 18.04 2.27 18.40
C PHE A 74 18.10 1.14 17.37
N ILE A 75 17.27 0.10 17.56
CA ILE A 75 17.25 -1.10 16.71
C ILE A 75 15.98 -1.25 15.87
N GLY A 76 14.96 -0.42 16.06
CA GLY A 76 13.73 -0.46 15.28
C GLY A 76 12.46 -0.29 16.09
N GLY A 77 11.35 -0.65 15.47
CA GLY A 77 10.04 -0.51 16.06
C GLY A 77 8.95 -1.33 15.38
N THR A 78 7.77 -1.38 16.00
CA THR A 78 6.57 -1.98 15.42
C THR A 78 5.59 -0.90 14.98
N GLN A 79 5.00 -1.08 13.82
CA GLN A 79 4.00 -0.15 13.30
C GLN A 79 2.67 -0.32 14.05
N TRP A 80 2.12 0.77 14.53
CA TRP A 80 0.78 0.85 15.06
C TRP A 80 -0.16 1.35 13.97
N HIS A 81 -1.03 0.53 13.42
CA HIS A 81 -1.23 -0.91 13.70
C HIS A 81 -1.59 -1.63 12.40
N PRO A 82 -1.74 -2.97 12.38
CA PRO A 82 -1.97 -3.69 11.14
C PRO A 82 -3.36 -3.47 10.54
N PHE A 83 -4.41 -3.34 11.36
CA PHE A 83 -5.80 -3.29 10.90
C PHE A 83 -6.55 -2.08 11.43
N ASP A 84 -7.42 -1.47 10.61
CA ASP A 84 -8.43 -0.56 11.12
C ASP A 84 -9.30 -1.30 12.15
N HIS A 85 -9.61 -0.65 13.24
CA HIS A 85 -10.38 -1.28 14.30
C HIS A 85 -11.28 -0.30 15.03
N GLN A 86 -12.38 -0.82 15.59
CA GLN A 86 -13.26 -0.08 16.46
C GLN A 86 -12.71 -0.10 17.90
N ARG A 87 -12.57 1.07 18.51
CA ARG A 87 -12.06 1.23 19.89
C ARG A 87 -13.14 1.15 20.97
N GLY A 88 -14.42 1.13 20.58
CA GLY A 88 -15.53 0.99 21.51
C GLY A 88 -15.98 2.27 22.24
N TYR A 89 -15.20 3.33 22.21
CA TYR A 89 -15.51 4.62 22.87
C TYR A 89 -15.70 5.78 21.88
N HIS A 90 -15.60 5.51 20.59
CA HIS A 90 -15.83 6.48 19.52
C HIS A 90 -16.69 5.85 18.42
N PRO A 91 -17.61 6.60 17.79
CA PRO A 91 -18.49 6.08 16.75
C PRO A 91 -17.74 5.65 15.49
N ASP A 92 -16.63 6.30 15.17
CA ASP A 92 -15.84 6.00 13.99
C ASP A 92 -14.72 5.00 14.28
N PRO A 93 -14.41 4.11 13.33
CA PRO A 93 -13.24 3.26 13.41
C PRO A 93 -11.94 4.08 13.43
N TYR A 94 -10.91 3.50 13.99
CA TYR A 94 -9.57 4.02 13.91
C TYR A 94 -8.92 3.56 12.62
N TRP A 95 -8.67 4.47 11.69
CA TRP A 95 -8.19 4.17 10.33
C TRP A 95 -6.66 4.20 10.15
N GLY A 96 -5.90 3.93 11.19
CA GLY A 96 -4.44 3.88 11.15
C GLY A 96 -3.85 2.57 10.61
N GLY A 97 -4.68 1.58 10.31
CA GLY A 97 -4.24 0.28 9.80
C GLY A 97 -3.61 0.34 8.40
N ILE A 98 -2.71 -0.61 8.11
CA ILE A 98 -2.20 -0.87 6.75
C ILE A 98 -3.16 -1.77 5.95
N TYR A 99 -4.05 -2.47 6.67
CA TYR A 99 -5.27 -3.09 6.15
C TYR A 99 -6.49 -2.37 6.71
N ASP A 100 -7.61 -2.46 6.03
CA ASP A 100 -8.89 -2.05 6.60
C ASP A 100 -9.41 -3.07 7.63
N ALA A 101 -10.58 -2.76 8.24
CA ALA A 101 -11.22 -3.64 9.22
C ALA A 101 -11.63 -5.01 8.64
N PHE A 102 -11.78 -5.10 7.32
CA PHE A 102 -12.14 -6.31 6.57
C PHE A 102 -10.93 -7.03 5.97
N ARG A 103 -9.72 -6.69 6.41
CA ARG A 103 -8.45 -7.28 5.95
C ARG A 103 -8.08 -6.95 4.50
N GLN A 104 -8.70 -5.92 3.91
CA GLN A 104 -8.35 -5.48 2.58
C GLN A 104 -7.16 -4.51 2.61
N LYS A 105 -6.21 -4.70 1.72
CA LYS A 105 -4.95 -3.95 1.68
C LYS A 105 -5.18 -2.48 1.35
N LYS A 106 -4.43 -1.63 2.03
CA LYS A 106 -4.25 -0.22 1.68
C LYS A 106 -2.91 -0.03 0.93
N TYR A 107 -2.64 1.17 0.42
CA TYR A 107 -1.36 1.48 -0.24
C TYR A 107 -0.17 1.33 0.71
N ALA A 108 -0.36 1.62 1.99
CA ALA A 108 0.65 1.43 3.02
C ALA A 108 1.13 -0.03 3.15
N TYR A 109 0.24 -1.01 2.96
CA TYR A 109 0.65 -2.42 2.91
C TYR A 109 1.65 -2.68 1.78
N GLU A 110 1.37 -2.18 0.58
CA GLU A 110 2.25 -2.40 -0.56
C GLU A 110 3.58 -1.62 -0.42
N MET A 111 3.55 -0.46 0.24
CA MET A 111 4.76 0.27 0.61
C MET A 111 5.64 -0.56 1.55
N PHE A 112 5.08 -1.14 2.62
CA PHE A 112 5.86 -2.01 3.52
C PHE A 112 6.30 -3.30 2.85
N ARG A 113 5.45 -3.92 2.03
CA ARG A 113 5.80 -5.10 1.25
C ARG A 113 7.00 -4.83 0.34
N SER A 114 7.08 -3.65 -0.25
CA SER A 114 8.22 -3.27 -1.09
C SER A 114 9.56 -3.18 -0.33
N GLN A 115 9.54 -3.14 1.01
CA GLN A 115 10.78 -3.11 1.80
C GLN A 115 11.40 -4.50 2.02
N SER A 116 10.68 -5.56 1.65
CA SER A 116 11.20 -6.93 1.75
C SER A 116 12.13 -7.25 0.57
N PRO A 117 13.21 -8.04 0.78
CA PRO A 117 14.08 -8.45 -0.32
C PRO A 117 13.32 -9.17 -1.42
N ALA A 118 13.59 -8.83 -2.69
CA ALA A 118 12.97 -9.50 -3.85
C ALA A 118 13.27 -11.00 -3.92
N SER A 119 14.34 -11.47 -3.28
CA SER A 119 14.70 -12.87 -3.16
C SER A 119 13.93 -13.64 -2.08
N LEU A 120 13.23 -12.93 -1.18
CA LEU A 120 12.48 -13.56 -0.09
C LEU A 120 11.42 -14.51 -0.66
N ARG A 121 11.32 -15.69 -0.06
CA ARG A 121 10.27 -16.67 -0.34
C ARG A 121 9.68 -17.14 0.98
N HIS A 122 8.35 -17.12 1.06
CA HIS A 122 7.63 -17.58 2.22
C HIS A 122 6.32 -18.28 1.77
N PRO A 123 5.93 -19.41 2.37
CA PRO A 123 4.76 -20.17 1.91
C PRO A 123 3.43 -19.41 2.10
N LEU A 124 3.32 -18.62 3.16
CA LEU A 124 2.06 -17.93 3.54
C LEU A 124 2.08 -16.42 3.26
N ALA A 125 3.26 -15.79 3.19
CA ALA A 125 3.36 -14.35 2.97
C ALA A 125 3.51 -14.01 1.48
N GLU A 126 2.95 -12.89 1.07
CA GLU A 126 3.21 -12.31 -0.23
C GLU A 126 4.62 -11.72 -0.28
N CYS A 127 5.50 -12.37 -1.01
CA CYS A 127 6.90 -11.98 -1.14
C CYS A 127 7.40 -12.19 -2.57
N GLY A 128 8.67 -11.87 -2.81
CA GLY A 128 9.28 -11.90 -4.12
C GLY A 128 9.28 -10.53 -4.81
N PRO A 129 9.72 -10.46 -6.09
CA PRO A 129 9.73 -9.22 -6.85
C PRO A 129 8.35 -8.60 -6.96
N MET A 130 8.27 -7.27 -6.78
CA MET A 130 7.00 -6.57 -6.88
C MET A 130 7.14 -5.16 -7.45
N VAL A 131 6.09 -4.72 -8.10
CA VAL A 131 5.79 -3.32 -8.42
C VAL A 131 4.34 -3.05 -8.04
N PHE A 132 4.04 -1.87 -7.52
CA PHE A 132 2.69 -1.43 -7.21
C PHE A 132 2.50 0.02 -7.64
N ILE A 133 1.59 0.26 -8.58
CA ILE A 133 1.21 1.58 -9.08
C ILE A 133 0.20 2.17 -8.09
N ALA A 134 0.63 3.13 -7.28
CA ALA A 134 -0.23 3.82 -6.30
C ALA A 134 -1.00 4.98 -6.96
N HIS A 135 -1.83 4.66 -7.97
CA HIS A 135 -2.53 5.63 -8.80
C HIS A 135 -3.79 5.01 -9.40
N GLU A 136 -4.94 5.69 -9.36
CA GLU A 136 -6.22 5.13 -9.86
C GLU A 136 -6.60 5.62 -11.27
N MET A 137 -5.79 6.47 -11.88
CA MET A 137 -6.02 7.00 -13.23
C MET A 137 -7.39 7.68 -13.37
N SER A 138 -7.82 8.36 -12.32
CA SER A 138 -9.08 9.08 -12.26
C SER A 138 -8.94 10.56 -12.65
N GLN A 139 -10.06 11.27 -12.72
CA GLN A 139 -10.08 12.72 -12.90
C GLN A 139 -9.41 13.46 -11.73
N PHE A 140 -9.38 12.85 -10.54
CA PHE A 140 -8.85 13.44 -9.30
C PHE A 140 -7.46 12.93 -8.94
N SER A 141 -6.90 12.03 -9.76
CA SER A 141 -5.54 11.53 -9.58
C SER A 141 -4.51 12.61 -9.93
N ASP A 142 -3.42 12.64 -9.19
CA ASP A 142 -2.31 13.56 -9.44
C ASP A 142 -1.66 13.28 -10.80
N LYS A 143 -0.91 14.26 -11.33
CA LYS A 143 -0.12 14.07 -12.55
C LYS A 143 1.06 13.14 -12.33
N ASP A 144 1.58 13.14 -11.11
CA ASP A 144 2.71 12.33 -10.70
C ASP A 144 2.24 10.92 -10.30
N VAL A 145 3.00 9.92 -10.71
CA VAL A 145 2.70 8.52 -10.42
C VAL A 145 3.73 7.99 -9.43
N VAL A 146 3.28 7.56 -8.27
CA VAL A 146 4.12 6.91 -7.27
C VAL A 146 4.07 5.41 -7.44
N ILE A 147 5.24 4.76 -7.43
CA ILE A 147 5.36 3.31 -7.52
C ILE A 147 6.20 2.79 -6.35
N PHE A 148 5.70 1.75 -5.68
CA PHE A 148 6.45 0.99 -4.69
C PHE A 148 7.02 -0.26 -5.34
N SER A 149 8.32 -0.53 -5.12
CA SER A 149 8.98 -1.69 -5.71
C SER A 149 10.21 -2.11 -4.90
N ASN A 150 10.54 -3.38 -4.95
CA ASN A 150 11.78 -3.95 -4.43
C ASN A 150 12.72 -4.46 -5.54
N CYS A 151 12.55 -3.96 -6.75
CA CYS A 151 13.41 -4.24 -7.90
C CYS A 151 14.56 -3.21 -7.98
N ASP A 152 15.55 -3.43 -8.85
CA ASP A 152 16.65 -2.49 -9.06
C ASP A 152 16.19 -1.21 -9.76
N SER A 153 15.24 -1.36 -10.68
CA SER A 153 14.64 -0.24 -11.43
C SER A 153 13.22 -0.56 -11.89
N ILE A 154 12.50 0.48 -12.27
CA ILE A 154 11.13 0.42 -12.75
C ILE A 154 11.06 1.06 -14.12
N ARG A 155 10.46 0.36 -15.10
CA ARG A 155 10.01 0.95 -16.34
C ARG A 155 8.51 1.16 -16.26
N LEU A 156 8.08 2.43 -16.30
CA LEU A 156 6.67 2.83 -16.39
C LEU A 156 6.36 3.20 -17.83
N SER A 157 5.29 2.66 -18.38
CA SER A 157 4.74 3.07 -19.68
C SER A 157 3.25 3.38 -19.57
N ILE A 158 2.77 4.26 -20.46
CA ILE A 158 1.37 4.67 -20.51
C ILE A 158 0.90 4.69 -21.97
N TYR A 159 -0.41 4.50 -22.17
CA TYR A 159 -1.07 4.53 -23.47
C TYR A 159 -0.49 3.51 -24.46
N ASP A 160 -0.47 2.22 -24.04
CA ASP A 160 0.14 1.11 -24.80
C ASP A 160 1.61 1.39 -25.20
N GLY A 161 2.38 1.97 -24.27
CA GLY A 161 3.79 2.25 -24.50
C GLY A 161 4.08 3.48 -25.36
N THR A 162 3.09 4.32 -25.66
CA THR A 162 3.31 5.57 -26.41
C THR A 162 4.29 6.51 -25.69
N LYS A 163 4.28 6.48 -24.36
CA LYS A 163 5.25 7.18 -23.51
C LYS A 163 5.82 6.18 -22.52
N SER A 164 7.12 6.29 -22.24
CA SER A 164 7.79 5.39 -21.29
C SER A 164 8.95 6.11 -20.60
N TRP A 165 9.15 5.76 -19.35
CA TRP A 165 10.22 6.27 -18.48
C TRP A 165 10.86 5.11 -17.71
N THR A 166 12.13 5.22 -17.40
CA THR A 166 12.80 4.26 -16.52
C THR A 166 13.52 5.01 -15.43
N GLN A 167 13.32 4.58 -14.17
CA GLN A 167 13.99 5.14 -13.01
C GLN A 167 14.54 4.03 -12.12
N PRO A 168 15.70 4.24 -11.46
CA PRO A 168 16.19 3.32 -10.45
C PRO A 168 15.34 3.39 -9.19
N VAL A 169 15.25 2.27 -8.46
CA VAL A 169 14.85 2.27 -7.06
C VAL A 169 16.08 2.67 -6.23
N VAL A 170 15.94 3.66 -5.38
CA VAL A 170 17.07 4.15 -4.59
C VAL A 170 17.29 3.25 -3.38
N HIS A 171 18.50 2.72 -3.25
CA HIS A 171 18.98 1.88 -2.14
C HIS A 171 20.13 2.61 -1.42
N ALA A 172 19.81 3.65 -0.66
CA ALA A 172 20.80 4.43 0.04
C ALA A 172 21.18 3.80 1.39
N LYS A 173 22.48 3.72 1.69
CA LYS A 173 22.95 3.21 2.99
C LYS A 173 22.43 4.09 4.14
N GLY A 174 21.88 3.46 5.17
CA GLY A 174 21.27 4.16 6.31
C GLY A 174 19.89 4.76 6.03
N HIS A 175 19.25 4.34 4.97
CA HIS A 175 17.88 4.67 4.61
C HIS A 175 17.02 3.41 4.48
N MET A 176 15.72 3.60 4.33
CA MET A 176 14.82 2.48 4.06
C MET A 176 15.29 1.68 2.82
N PRO A 177 15.10 0.36 2.79
CA PRO A 177 15.65 -0.49 1.73
C PRO A 177 15.27 -0.08 0.32
N ASN A 178 14.02 0.32 0.10
CA ASN A 178 13.49 0.64 -1.22
C ASN A 178 12.63 1.90 -1.15
N ALA A 179 13.20 3.05 -1.50
CA ALA A 179 12.48 4.31 -1.50
C ALA A 179 11.33 4.32 -2.52
N PRO A 180 10.17 4.92 -2.21
CA PRO A 180 9.12 5.15 -3.21
C PRO A 180 9.64 5.91 -4.42
N VAL A 181 9.30 5.46 -5.62
CA VAL A 181 9.74 6.10 -6.87
C VAL A 181 8.62 6.97 -7.42
N VAL A 182 8.93 8.23 -7.72
CA VAL A 182 7.99 9.19 -8.27
C VAL A 182 8.30 9.45 -9.74
N PHE A 183 7.36 9.21 -10.60
CA PHE A 183 7.41 9.56 -12.02
C PHE A 183 6.60 10.85 -12.20
N GLU A 184 7.29 11.94 -12.47
CA GLU A 184 6.66 13.26 -12.57
C GLU A 184 5.94 13.46 -13.90
N ASN A 185 4.78 14.15 -13.87
CA ASN A 185 4.00 14.57 -15.04
C ASN A 185 3.65 13.45 -16.02
N VAL A 186 3.33 12.27 -15.51
CA VAL A 186 2.94 11.09 -16.33
C VAL A 186 1.49 11.12 -16.72
N TRP A 187 0.59 11.43 -15.75
CA TRP A 187 -0.85 11.34 -15.94
C TRP A 187 -1.45 12.69 -16.37
N ASP A 188 -2.22 12.65 -17.46
CA ASP A 188 -3.10 13.75 -17.86
C ASP A 188 -4.50 13.22 -18.17
N PHE A 189 -5.47 13.63 -17.36
CA PHE A 189 -6.86 13.20 -17.53
C PHE A 189 -7.45 13.62 -18.89
N TRP A 190 -7.10 14.80 -19.39
CA TRP A 190 -7.64 15.30 -20.64
C TRP A 190 -7.05 14.57 -21.85
N GLU A 191 -5.78 14.21 -21.80
CA GLU A 191 -5.15 13.32 -22.79
C GLU A 191 -5.83 11.96 -22.78
N ALA A 192 -6.00 11.34 -21.61
CA ALA A 192 -6.69 10.06 -21.46
C ALA A 192 -8.13 10.10 -21.98
N ARG A 193 -8.84 11.22 -21.69
CA ARG A 193 -10.17 11.46 -22.24
C ARG A 193 -10.16 11.58 -23.76
N GLY A 194 -9.13 12.18 -24.36
CA GLY A 194 -8.92 12.23 -25.81
C GLY A 194 -8.90 10.84 -26.43
N TYR A 195 -8.11 9.91 -25.85
CA TYR A 195 -8.12 8.51 -26.30
C TYR A 195 -9.48 7.84 -26.13
N SER A 196 -10.11 8.00 -24.97
CA SER A 196 -11.35 7.31 -24.62
C SER A 196 -12.55 7.78 -25.43
N TYR A 197 -12.75 9.09 -25.55
CA TYR A 197 -13.96 9.69 -26.12
C TYR A 197 -13.79 10.13 -27.56
N THR A 198 -12.71 10.82 -27.89
CA THR A 198 -12.49 11.36 -29.25
C THR A 198 -12.06 10.25 -30.21
N GLN A 199 -11.12 9.41 -29.79
CA GLN A 199 -10.59 8.33 -30.61
C GLN A 199 -11.37 7.01 -30.41
N LYS A 200 -12.31 6.95 -29.46
CA LYS A 200 -13.08 5.76 -29.07
C LYS A 200 -12.21 4.53 -28.75
N ASN A 201 -10.97 4.77 -28.31
CA ASN A 201 -9.98 3.74 -27.98
C ASN A 201 -9.63 3.79 -26.49
N TRP A 202 -10.62 3.51 -25.63
CA TRP A 202 -10.44 3.51 -24.18
C TRP A 202 -9.44 2.45 -23.70
N GLN A 203 -9.26 1.37 -24.45
CA GLN A 203 -8.32 0.28 -24.10
C GLN A 203 -6.87 0.77 -24.10
N LYS A 204 -6.56 1.78 -24.89
CA LYS A 204 -5.26 2.44 -24.89
C LYS A 204 -4.94 3.17 -23.59
N VAL A 205 -5.96 3.55 -22.81
CA VAL A 205 -5.74 4.23 -21.53
C VAL A 205 -5.36 3.20 -20.47
N ASN A 206 -4.08 2.91 -20.38
CA ASN A 206 -3.51 2.00 -19.39
C ASN A 206 -2.14 2.50 -18.94
N MET A 207 -1.71 2.05 -17.77
CA MET A 207 -0.35 2.14 -17.24
C MET A 207 0.20 0.74 -17.05
N VAL A 208 1.47 0.54 -17.40
CA VAL A 208 2.19 -0.71 -17.14
C VAL A 208 3.49 -0.37 -16.43
N ALA A 209 3.66 -0.90 -15.22
CA ALA A 209 4.92 -0.85 -14.49
C ALA A 209 5.60 -2.22 -14.57
N GLU A 210 6.87 -2.23 -14.96
CA GLU A 210 7.71 -3.41 -15.02
C GLU A 210 8.87 -3.26 -14.04
N GLY A 211 8.98 -4.20 -13.12
CA GLY A 211 10.12 -4.30 -12.21
C GLY A 211 11.27 -5.05 -12.85
N ILE A 212 12.44 -4.46 -12.81
CA ILE A 212 13.65 -4.95 -13.48
C ILE A 212 14.71 -5.29 -12.42
N ILE A 213 15.25 -6.51 -12.48
CA ILE A 213 16.37 -6.98 -11.65
C ILE A 213 17.44 -7.54 -12.59
N ASN A 214 18.69 -7.09 -12.44
CA ASN A 214 19.80 -7.50 -13.30
C ASN A 214 19.48 -7.35 -14.80
N GLY A 215 18.83 -6.25 -15.18
CA GLY A 215 18.46 -5.95 -16.56
C GLY A 215 17.29 -6.77 -17.13
N LYS A 216 16.65 -7.63 -16.32
CA LYS A 216 15.52 -8.47 -16.76
C LYS A 216 14.23 -8.05 -16.08
N VAL A 217 13.14 -8.01 -16.82
CA VAL A 217 11.80 -7.84 -16.25
C VAL A 217 11.42 -9.08 -15.46
N VAL A 218 11.13 -8.90 -14.17
CA VAL A 218 10.82 -9.99 -13.21
C VAL A 218 9.38 -9.94 -12.69
N CYS A 219 8.73 -8.79 -12.77
CA CYS A 219 7.32 -8.62 -12.41
C CYS A 219 6.71 -7.47 -13.21
N THR A 220 5.39 -7.50 -13.35
CA THR A 220 4.65 -6.50 -14.12
C THR A 220 3.29 -6.25 -13.46
N GLN A 221 2.89 -4.99 -13.40
CA GLN A 221 1.51 -4.61 -13.07
C GLN A 221 0.95 -3.73 -14.18
N LYS A 222 -0.22 -4.11 -14.69
CA LYS A 222 -1.02 -3.28 -15.59
C LYS A 222 -2.19 -2.68 -14.82
N LYS A 223 -2.46 -1.41 -15.02
CA LYS A 223 -3.57 -0.68 -14.43
C LYS A 223 -4.34 0.08 -15.50
N MET A 224 -5.65 0.14 -15.33
CA MET A 224 -6.57 0.90 -16.18
C MET A 224 -7.54 1.69 -15.32
N PRO A 225 -8.03 2.86 -15.78
CA PRO A 225 -9.07 3.58 -15.07
C PRO A 225 -10.36 2.74 -15.06
N SER A 226 -11.03 2.69 -13.91
CA SER A 226 -12.32 2.03 -13.82
C SER A 226 -13.39 2.82 -14.58
N ARG A 227 -14.22 2.12 -15.32
CA ARG A 227 -15.33 2.66 -16.11
C ARG A 227 -16.66 2.54 -15.36
N ARG A 228 -17.77 2.50 -16.07
CA ARG A 228 -19.10 2.35 -15.49
C ARG A 228 -19.22 1.01 -14.76
N SER A 229 -19.86 0.98 -13.59
CA SER A 229 -20.20 -0.24 -12.85
C SER A 229 -21.11 -1.13 -13.70
N THR A 230 -20.70 -2.36 -13.99
CA THR A 230 -21.46 -3.28 -14.85
C THR A 230 -21.48 -4.70 -14.30
N LYS A 231 -20.56 -5.05 -13.43
CA LYS A 231 -20.42 -6.40 -12.90
C LYS A 231 -20.16 -6.41 -11.39
N LEU A 232 -20.58 -7.49 -10.77
CA LEU A 232 -20.21 -7.86 -9.42
C LEU A 232 -19.28 -9.06 -9.49
N ARG A 233 -18.08 -8.94 -8.91
CA ARG A 233 -17.16 -10.04 -8.73
C ARG A 233 -17.22 -10.51 -7.28
N LEU A 234 -17.37 -11.81 -7.09
CA LEU A 234 -17.39 -12.44 -5.78
C LEU A 234 -16.24 -13.44 -5.71
N TYR A 235 -15.49 -13.44 -4.63
CA TYR A 235 -14.46 -14.45 -4.38
C TYR A 235 -14.25 -14.68 -2.90
N ALA A 236 -13.74 -15.87 -2.58
CA ALA A 236 -13.30 -16.21 -1.24
C ALA A 236 -11.83 -15.82 -1.05
N ASP A 237 -11.54 -15.03 -0.03
CA ASP A 237 -10.16 -14.71 0.35
C ASP A 237 -9.63 -15.79 1.30
N THR A 238 -9.06 -16.84 0.73
CA THR A 238 -8.49 -17.96 1.48
C THR A 238 -7.09 -17.68 2.00
N GLN A 239 -6.43 -16.61 1.55
CA GLN A 239 -5.04 -16.30 1.86
C GLN A 239 -4.09 -17.51 1.71
N LYS A 240 -4.38 -18.37 0.74
CA LYS A 240 -3.67 -19.64 0.48
C LYS A 240 -3.77 -20.68 1.60
N VAL A 241 -4.68 -20.53 2.53
CA VAL A 241 -4.95 -21.51 3.59
C VAL A 241 -6.15 -22.35 3.20
N ASN A 242 -6.09 -23.65 3.43
CA ASN A 242 -7.23 -24.54 3.27
C ASN A 242 -8.21 -24.33 4.41
N LEU A 243 -9.47 -24.12 4.08
CA LEU A 243 -10.54 -24.02 5.05
C LEU A 243 -10.87 -25.40 5.59
N VAL A 244 -10.94 -25.56 6.92
CA VAL A 244 -11.32 -26.79 7.59
C VAL A 244 -12.66 -26.59 8.27
N ALA A 245 -13.64 -27.43 7.94
CA ALA A 245 -14.98 -27.34 8.50
C ALA A 245 -15.04 -28.00 9.89
N ASP A 246 -14.35 -27.43 10.87
CA ASP A 246 -14.29 -27.91 12.25
C ASP A 246 -15.01 -27.00 13.26
N GLY A 247 -15.66 -25.94 12.77
CA GLY A 247 -16.38 -24.94 13.59
C GLY A 247 -15.52 -23.81 14.13
N SER A 248 -14.20 -23.82 13.86
CA SER A 248 -13.27 -22.77 14.30
C SER A 248 -12.77 -21.88 13.15
N ASP A 249 -12.72 -22.41 11.94
CA ASP A 249 -12.29 -21.66 10.77
C ASP A 249 -13.37 -20.72 10.24
N PHE A 250 -12.93 -19.63 9.62
CA PHE A 250 -13.80 -18.71 8.90
C PHE A 250 -13.17 -18.28 7.58
N ILE A 251 -13.97 -17.82 6.66
CA ILE A 251 -13.53 -17.31 5.37
C ILE A 251 -14.12 -15.92 5.12
N VAL A 252 -13.32 -15.04 4.53
CA VAL A 252 -13.80 -13.73 4.09
C VAL A 252 -14.27 -13.84 2.64
N ILE A 253 -15.55 -13.52 2.41
CA ILE A 253 -16.10 -13.38 1.07
C ILE A 253 -16.04 -11.92 0.67
N VAL A 254 -15.32 -11.64 -0.42
CA VAL A 254 -15.16 -10.28 -0.95
C VAL A 254 -16.06 -10.09 -2.15
N ALA A 255 -16.89 -9.04 -2.11
CA ALA A 255 -17.68 -8.58 -3.24
C ALA A 255 -17.11 -7.28 -3.79
N GLU A 256 -16.79 -7.25 -5.07
CA GLU A 256 -16.25 -6.07 -5.75
C GLU A 256 -17.14 -5.65 -6.90
N VAL A 257 -17.52 -4.38 -6.90
CA VAL A 257 -18.16 -3.75 -8.04
C VAL A 257 -17.10 -3.43 -9.08
N THR A 258 -17.24 -3.95 -10.29
CA THR A 258 -16.27 -3.80 -11.36
C THR A 258 -16.91 -3.26 -12.64
N ASP A 259 -16.07 -2.80 -13.56
CA ASP A 259 -16.46 -2.55 -14.94
C ASP A 259 -16.39 -3.84 -15.80
N ASP A 260 -16.71 -3.73 -17.09
CA ASP A 260 -16.70 -4.86 -18.03
C ASP A 260 -15.33 -5.54 -18.17
N SER A 261 -14.26 -4.80 -17.89
CA SER A 261 -12.87 -5.27 -17.97
C SER A 261 -12.35 -5.81 -16.64
N GLY A 262 -13.17 -5.81 -15.59
CA GLY A 262 -12.80 -6.29 -14.27
C GLY A 262 -12.05 -5.27 -13.40
N ASN A 263 -11.96 -4.00 -13.81
CA ASN A 263 -11.35 -2.95 -13.00
C ASN A 263 -12.30 -2.58 -11.86
N VAL A 264 -11.79 -2.59 -10.62
CA VAL A 264 -12.58 -2.31 -9.44
C VAL A 264 -12.99 -0.84 -9.37
N ARG A 265 -14.25 -0.60 -9.12
CA ARG A 265 -14.85 0.72 -8.90
C ARG A 265 -14.72 1.10 -7.42
N ARG A 266 -13.59 1.67 -7.03
CA ARG A 266 -13.27 1.93 -5.62
C ARG A 266 -14.23 2.89 -4.90
N LEU A 267 -14.89 3.77 -5.62
CA LEU A 267 -15.88 4.70 -5.09
C LEU A 267 -17.32 4.29 -5.45
N ALA A 268 -17.54 3.02 -5.76
CA ALA A 268 -18.87 2.45 -5.94
C ALA A 268 -19.70 2.58 -4.65
N LYS A 269 -20.98 2.88 -4.81
CA LYS A 269 -21.94 3.06 -3.70
C LYS A 269 -23.16 2.17 -3.84
N GLU A 270 -23.09 1.16 -4.68
CA GLU A 270 -24.15 0.20 -4.92
C GLU A 270 -24.38 -0.64 -3.66
N ASN A 271 -25.64 -0.87 -3.32
CA ASN A 271 -26.02 -1.77 -2.24
C ASN A 271 -25.80 -3.21 -2.68
N ILE A 272 -25.11 -4.00 -1.86
CA ILE A 272 -24.86 -5.42 -2.10
C ILE A 272 -25.59 -6.21 -1.01
N VAL A 273 -26.39 -7.17 -1.43
CA VAL A 273 -27.09 -8.09 -0.52
C VAL A 273 -26.44 -9.46 -0.63
N PHE A 274 -26.01 -10.00 0.50
CA PHE A 274 -25.49 -11.36 0.61
C PHE A 274 -26.60 -12.30 1.11
N THR A 275 -26.75 -13.44 0.45
CA THR A 275 -27.59 -14.54 0.91
C THR A 275 -26.73 -15.78 1.06
N VAL A 276 -26.98 -16.57 2.09
CA VAL A 276 -26.31 -17.85 2.34
C VAL A 276 -27.37 -18.93 2.35
N GLU A 277 -27.17 -19.95 1.54
CA GLU A 277 -27.99 -21.17 1.52
C GLU A 277 -27.12 -22.32 2.04
N GLY A 278 -27.63 -23.08 3.01
CA GLY A 278 -26.92 -24.20 3.60
C GLY A 278 -27.85 -25.23 4.18
#